data_19fcd49ae4aa4dcb2fe21b2a01a16a38
#
_entry.id   19fcd49ae4aa4dcb2fe21b2a01a16a38
#
_cell.length_a   1.000
_cell.length_b   1.000
_cell.length_c   1.000
_cell.angle_alpha   90.00
_cell.angle_beta   90.00
_cell.angle_gamma   90.00
#
_symmetry.space_group_name_H-M   'P 1'
#
loop_
_entity.id
_entity.type
_entity.pdbx_description
1 polymer ?
#
loop_
_entity_poly.entity_id
_entity_poly.type
_entity_poly.pdbx_seq_one_letter_code
_entity_poly.pdbx_strand_id
1 'polypeptide(L)'
;MKEEIEKYLAFHKNKGGSGKIFNFKFIEYREGFLKLKGSFPANTLNPAGTVQGGQMNSMLDDVTSLLLIYEADGTIYPNSTNLHSIHHRPLFEGDAIATAEIIKKGKNIVNMRGELCLLYTSPSPRDWMVS
;
A
#
# COMPACT_ATOMS: atom_id res chain seq x y z
N MET A 1 2.74 15.04 -13.30
CA MET A 1 2.41 14.40 -12.03
C MET A 1 2.40 12.88 -12.13
N LYS A 2 1.62 12.32 -13.05
CA LYS A 2 1.62 10.86 -13.24
C LYS A 2 3.02 10.32 -13.56
N GLU A 3 3.75 11.02 -14.41
CA GLU A 3 5.08 10.58 -14.79
C GLU A 3 6.05 10.58 -13.62
N GLU A 4 5.92 11.55 -12.73
CA GLU A 4 6.79 11.63 -11.56
C GLU A 4 6.51 10.47 -10.61
N ILE A 5 5.24 10.14 -10.37
CA ILE A 5 4.91 9.05 -9.48
C ILE A 5 5.33 7.71 -10.06
N GLU A 6 5.26 7.56 -11.39
CA GLU A 6 5.74 6.35 -12.04
C GLU A 6 7.23 6.13 -11.79
N LYS A 7 8.00 7.20 -11.69
CA LYS A 7 9.42 7.11 -11.36
C LYS A 7 9.64 6.48 -9.98
N TYR A 8 8.86 6.91 -8.99
CA TYR A 8 8.97 6.34 -7.64
C TYR A 8 8.49 4.91 -7.59
N LEU A 9 7.44 4.58 -8.34
CA LEU A 9 6.97 3.20 -8.40
C LEU A 9 7.98 2.28 -9.06
N ALA A 10 8.64 2.76 -10.11
CA ALA A 10 9.68 1.98 -10.77
C ALA A 10 10.87 1.76 -9.84
N PHE A 11 11.26 2.77 -9.09
CA PHE A 11 12.33 2.65 -8.12
C PHE A 11 11.98 1.60 -7.05
N HIS A 12 10.77 1.68 -6.52
CA HIS A 12 10.29 0.73 -5.52
C HIS A 12 10.33 -0.70 -6.06
N LYS A 13 9.85 -0.88 -7.29
CA LYS A 13 9.83 -2.19 -7.93
C LYS A 13 11.23 -2.75 -8.14
N ASN A 14 12.17 -1.90 -8.53
CA ASN A 14 13.49 -2.37 -8.97
C ASN A 14 14.49 -2.56 -7.84
N LYS A 15 14.26 -1.97 -6.68
CA LYS A 15 15.21 -2.06 -5.58
C LYS A 15 15.04 -3.31 -4.71
N GLY A 16 14.09 -4.16 -5.04
CA GLY A 16 13.96 -5.46 -4.39
C GLY A 16 12.89 -5.49 -3.32
N GLY A 17 12.87 -6.59 -2.56
CA GLY A 17 11.91 -6.74 -1.49
C GLY A 17 10.46 -6.71 -1.95
N SER A 18 9.61 -6.05 -1.17
CA SER A 18 8.18 -6.00 -1.43
C SER A 18 7.83 -5.34 -2.75
N GLY A 19 8.67 -4.44 -3.25
CA GLY A 19 8.42 -3.79 -4.52
C GLY A 19 8.31 -4.73 -5.69
N LYS A 20 9.15 -5.77 -5.69
CA LYS A 20 9.11 -6.78 -6.74
C LYS A 20 7.92 -7.69 -6.59
N ILE A 21 7.47 -7.91 -5.36
CA ILE A 21 6.33 -8.79 -5.08
C ILE A 21 5.03 -8.10 -5.44
N PHE A 22 4.85 -6.86 -4.98
CA PHE A 22 3.57 -6.17 -5.10
C PHE A 22 3.37 -5.47 -6.44
N ASN A 23 4.45 -5.03 -7.08
CA ASN A 23 4.44 -4.47 -8.43
C ASN A 23 3.35 -3.41 -8.61
N PHE A 24 3.43 -2.34 -7.83
CA PHE A 24 2.41 -1.31 -7.80
C PHE A 24 2.22 -0.61 -9.14
N LYS A 25 0.94 -0.32 -9.47
CA LYS A 25 0.55 0.50 -10.60
C LYS A 25 -0.21 1.72 -10.09
N PHE A 26 0.00 2.85 -10.72
CA PHE A 26 -0.66 4.10 -10.32
C PHE A 26 -2.13 4.10 -10.71
N ILE A 27 -2.98 4.59 -9.80
CA ILE A 27 -4.41 4.81 -10.09
C ILE A 27 -4.76 6.28 -9.90
N GLU A 28 -4.48 6.82 -8.72
CA GLU A 28 -4.93 8.18 -8.42
C GLU A 28 -4.02 8.83 -7.38
N TYR A 29 -3.78 10.12 -7.53
CA TYR A 29 -3.10 10.91 -6.51
C TYR A 29 -3.84 12.24 -6.36
N ARG A 30 -3.97 12.68 -5.12
CA ARG A 30 -4.29 14.06 -4.77
C ARG A 30 -3.58 14.38 -3.46
N GLU A 31 -3.51 15.66 -3.13
CA GLU A 31 -2.78 16.05 -1.92
C GLU A 31 -3.26 15.25 -0.71
N GLY A 32 -2.32 14.57 -0.06
CA GLY A 32 -2.62 13.76 1.11
C GLY A 32 -3.28 12.42 0.83
N PHE A 33 -3.36 12.00 -0.45
CA PHE A 33 -4.02 10.74 -0.80
C PHE A 33 -3.34 10.07 -1.99
N LEU A 34 -3.15 8.77 -1.89
CA LEU A 34 -2.59 7.96 -2.97
C LEU A 34 -3.36 6.65 -3.09
N LYS A 35 -3.68 6.29 -4.32
CA LYS A 35 -4.34 5.02 -4.62
C LYS A 35 -3.51 4.26 -5.65
N LEU A 36 -3.17 3.02 -5.33
CA LEU A 36 -2.38 2.16 -6.18
C LEU A 36 -3.08 0.82 -6.35
N LYS A 37 -2.76 0.13 -7.44
CA LYS A 37 -3.10 -1.28 -7.59
C LYS A 37 -1.85 -2.08 -7.28
N GLY A 38 -1.95 -3.00 -6.33
CA GLY A 38 -0.89 -3.93 -6.02
C GLY A 38 -1.30 -5.36 -6.33
N SER A 39 -0.39 -6.29 -6.15
CA SER A 39 -0.65 -7.69 -6.41
C SER A 39 -0.16 -8.53 -5.24
N PHE A 40 -0.96 -9.53 -4.87
CA PHE A 40 -0.55 -10.56 -3.90
C PHE A 40 -0.37 -11.86 -4.66
N PRO A 41 0.87 -12.17 -5.08
CA PRO A 41 1.11 -13.44 -5.76
C PRO A 41 1.10 -14.62 -4.78
N ALA A 42 1.19 -15.83 -5.34
CA ALA A 42 1.08 -17.05 -4.55
C ALA A 42 2.06 -17.11 -3.39
N ASN A 43 3.25 -16.52 -3.53
CA ASN A 43 4.25 -16.58 -2.47
C ASN A 43 3.96 -15.64 -1.29
N THR A 44 2.86 -14.90 -1.33
CA THR A 44 2.41 -14.09 -0.19
C THR A 44 1.35 -14.81 0.65
N LEU A 45 0.98 -16.02 0.27
CA LEU A 45 -0.11 -16.74 0.92
C LEU A 45 0.41 -17.59 2.08
N ASN A 46 -0.47 -17.79 3.07
CA ASN A 46 -0.21 -18.74 4.14
C ASN A 46 -0.67 -20.13 3.71
N PRO A 47 -0.42 -21.19 4.53
CA PRO A 47 -0.83 -22.54 4.14
C PRO A 47 -2.34 -22.71 3.92
N ALA A 48 -3.16 -21.83 4.50
CA ALA A 48 -4.60 -21.90 4.30
C ALA A 48 -5.06 -21.25 2.99
N GLY A 49 -4.13 -20.67 2.22
CA GLY A 49 -4.46 -20.08 0.93
C GLY A 49 -4.91 -18.64 0.98
N THR A 50 -4.72 -17.96 2.10
CA THR A 50 -5.03 -16.53 2.20
C THR A 50 -3.74 -15.74 2.37
N VAL A 51 -3.80 -14.43 2.06
CA VAL A 51 -2.62 -13.57 2.16
C VAL A 51 -2.19 -13.48 3.63
N GLN A 52 -0.90 -13.65 3.86
CA GLN A 52 -0.35 -13.53 5.22
C GLN A 52 -0.57 -12.12 5.77
N GLY A 53 -0.88 -12.03 7.07
CA GLY A 53 -1.06 -10.73 7.72
C GLY A 53 0.15 -9.81 7.58
N GLY A 54 1.36 -10.39 7.67
CA GLY A 54 2.57 -9.62 7.47
C GLY A 54 2.70 -9.06 6.08
N GLN A 55 2.19 -9.76 5.07
CA GLN A 55 2.22 -9.27 3.70
C GLN A 55 1.22 -8.12 3.51
N MET A 56 0.06 -8.21 4.14
CA MET A 56 -0.89 -7.10 4.12
C MET A 56 -0.29 -5.87 4.79
N ASN A 57 0.35 -6.06 5.94
CA ASN A 57 1.01 -4.96 6.63
C ASN A 57 2.14 -4.36 5.80
N SER A 58 2.88 -5.19 5.08
CA SER A 58 3.93 -4.69 4.18
C SER A 58 3.37 -3.81 3.09
N MET A 59 2.25 -4.21 2.49
CA MET A 59 1.64 -3.40 1.43
C MET A 59 1.12 -2.08 1.99
N LEU A 60 0.53 -2.09 3.18
CA LEU A 60 0.09 -0.87 3.84
C LEU A 60 1.26 0.05 4.15
N ASP A 61 2.34 -0.51 4.66
CA ASP A 61 3.55 0.25 4.94
C ASP A 61 4.11 0.88 3.66
N ASP A 62 4.15 0.10 2.60
CA ASP A 62 4.68 0.58 1.32
C ASP A 62 3.84 1.72 0.74
N VAL A 63 2.51 1.58 0.70
CA VAL A 63 1.67 2.61 0.07
C VAL A 63 1.69 3.90 0.87
N THR A 64 1.72 3.83 2.20
CA THR A 64 1.79 5.03 3.03
C THR A 64 3.15 5.70 2.88
N SER A 65 4.22 4.93 2.84
CA SER A 65 5.56 5.48 2.63
C SER A 65 5.70 6.12 1.26
N LEU A 66 5.15 5.49 0.23
CA LEU A 66 5.23 6.04 -1.13
C LEU A 66 4.52 7.39 -1.24
N LEU A 67 3.40 7.55 -0.55
CA LEU A 67 2.71 8.85 -0.52
C LEU A 67 3.63 9.93 0.05
N LEU A 68 4.27 9.65 1.17
CA LEU A 68 5.15 10.63 1.81
C LEU A 68 6.38 10.93 0.96
N ILE A 69 6.98 9.90 0.39
CA ILE A 69 8.16 10.07 -0.47
C ILE A 69 7.79 10.93 -1.67
N TYR A 70 6.66 10.65 -2.30
CA TYR A 70 6.23 11.40 -3.46
C TYR A 70 5.96 12.86 -3.12
N GLU A 71 5.25 13.12 -2.01
CA GLU A 71 4.92 14.49 -1.64
C GLU A 71 6.15 15.30 -1.24
N ALA A 72 7.18 14.65 -0.73
CA ALA A 72 8.44 15.29 -0.39
C ALA A 72 9.42 15.33 -1.57
N ASP A 73 8.99 14.90 -2.74
CA ASP A 73 9.79 14.83 -3.96
C ASP A 73 11.11 14.08 -3.73
N GLY A 74 11.01 12.98 -2.98
CA GLY A 74 12.16 12.12 -2.73
C GLY A 74 13.18 12.66 -1.75
N THR A 75 12.88 13.80 -1.09
CA THR A 75 13.85 14.41 -0.16
C THR A 75 13.88 13.74 1.21
N ILE A 76 12.87 12.90 1.52
CA ILE A 76 12.84 12.16 2.78
C ILE A 76 12.57 10.71 2.49
N TYR A 77 12.99 9.85 3.43
CA TYR A 77 12.68 8.43 3.38
C TYR A 77 12.07 8.08 4.74
N PRO A 78 10.75 7.98 4.81
CA PRO A 78 10.09 7.78 6.10
C PRO A 78 10.32 6.39 6.65
N ASN A 79 10.35 6.30 7.97
CA ASN A 79 10.38 5.02 8.67
C ASN A 79 9.12 4.88 9.49
N SER A 80 8.47 3.72 9.40
CA SER A 80 7.30 3.46 10.21
C SER A 80 7.72 3.21 11.64
N THR A 81 7.21 4.00 12.57
CA THR A 81 7.49 3.83 13.99
C THR A 81 6.42 2.99 14.67
N ASN A 82 5.22 2.96 14.09
CA ASN A 82 4.11 2.22 14.67
C ASN A 82 3.11 1.92 13.56
N LEU A 83 2.76 0.65 13.44
CA LEU A 83 1.74 0.22 12.50
C LEU A 83 0.72 -0.62 13.26
N HIS A 84 -0.50 -0.11 13.37
CA HIS A 84 -1.60 -0.83 13.98
C HIS A 84 -2.59 -1.22 12.88
N SER A 85 -2.84 -2.52 12.73
CA SER A 85 -3.69 -2.98 11.65
C SER A 85 -4.84 -3.82 12.18
N ILE A 86 -5.99 -3.71 11.51
CA ILE A 86 -7.18 -4.50 11.80
C ILE A 86 -7.53 -5.25 10.52
N HIS A 87 -7.57 -6.57 10.60
CA HIS A 87 -7.86 -7.41 9.45
C HIS A 87 -9.29 -7.94 9.57
N HIS A 88 -10.22 -7.28 8.88
CA HIS A 88 -11.63 -7.64 8.95
C HIS A 88 -11.96 -8.88 8.15
N ARG A 89 -11.24 -9.10 7.04
CA ARG A 89 -11.50 -10.21 6.15
C ARG A 89 -10.22 -10.74 5.54
N PRO A 90 -10.16 -12.01 5.21
CA PRO A 90 -9.00 -12.54 4.50
C PRO A 90 -8.96 -11.99 3.07
N LEU A 91 -7.77 -11.78 2.58
CA LEU A 91 -7.53 -11.47 1.17
C LEU A 91 -6.98 -12.72 0.49
N PHE A 92 -7.15 -12.78 -0.82
CA PHE A 92 -6.75 -13.93 -1.61
C PHE A 92 -5.75 -13.51 -2.68
N GLU A 93 -5.14 -14.49 -3.32
CA GLU A 93 -4.22 -14.24 -4.41
C GLU A 93 -4.89 -13.37 -5.47
N GLY A 94 -4.16 -12.38 -5.99
CA GLY A 94 -4.66 -11.52 -7.05
C GLY A 94 -4.37 -10.06 -6.78
N ASP A 95 -5.05 -9.22 -7.55
CA ASP A 95 -4.85 -7.77 -7.47
C ASP A 95 -5.65 -7.17 -6.33
N ALA A 96 -5.09 -6.14 -5.74
CA ALA A 96 -5.73 -5.41 -4.65
C ALA A 96 -5.55 -3.92 -4.86
N ILE A 97 -6.52 -3.16 -4.36
CA ILE A 97 -6.41 -1.70 -4.32
C ILE A 97 -5.84 -1.32 -2.96
N ALA A 98 -4.77 -0.54 -2.98
CA ALA A 98 -4.15 -0.03 -1.77
C ALA A 98 -4.27 1.49 -1.76
N THR A 99 -4.77 2.03 -0.67
CA THR A 99 -4.89 3.49 -0.53
C THR A 99 -4.13 3.96 0.71
N ALA A 100 -3.63 5.18 0.62
CA ALA A 100 -2.98 5.85 1.74
C ALA A 100 -3.56 7.25 1.86
N GLU A 101 -3.80 7.68 3.09
CA GLU A 101 -4.34 9.01 3.36
C GLU A 101 -3.63 9.60 4.58
N ILE A 102 -3.23 10.86 4.46
CA ILE A 102 -2.65 11.59 5.59
C ILE A 102 -3.79 12.09 6.47
N ILE A 103 -3.80 11.66 7.73
CA ILE A 103 -4.81 12.09 8.70
C ILE A 103 -4.34 13.36 9.42
N LYS A 104 -3.08 13.36 9.86
CA LYS A 104 -2.52 14.51 10.55
C LYS A 104 -1.03 14.57 10.27
N LYS A 105 -0.57 15.74 9.82
CA LYS A 105 0.83 15.94 9.50
C LYS A 105 1.46 16.84 10.55
N GLY A 106 2.32 16.26 11.37
CA GLY A 106 3.10 17.02 12.35
C GLY A 106 4.47 17.35 11.81
N LYS A 107 5.29 17.99 12.62
CA LYS A 107 6.63 18.39 12.22
C LYS A 107 7.54 17.18 11.97
N ASN A 108 7.51 16.21 12.87
CA ASN A 108 8.37 15.03 12.79
C ASN A 108 7.61 13.73 12.66
N ILE A 109 6.30 13.74 12.88
CA ILE A 109 5.48 12.54 12.86
C ILE A 109 4.25 12.80 12.00
N VAL A 110 3.92 11.82 11.15
CA VAL A 110 2.75 11.88 10.30
C VAL A 110 1.85 10.71 10.64
N ASN A 111 0.59 10.99 10.92
CA ASN A 111 -0.41 9.95 11.14
C ASN A 111 -1.16 9.69 9.84
N MET A 112 -1.25 8.44 9.45
CA MET A 112 -1.82 8.06 8.18
C MET A 112 -2.77 6.89 8.33
N ARG A 113 -3.67 6.74 7.35
CA ARG A 113 -4.54 5.59 7.23
C ARG A 113 -4.25 4.89 5.92
N GLY A 114 -4.19 3.56 5.96
CA GLY A 114 -4.11 2.74 4.76
C GLY A 114 -5.26 1.75 4.72
N GLU A 115 -5.70 1.42 3.51
CA GLU A 115 -6.76 0.43 3.31
C GLU A 115 -6.41 -0.47 2.14
N LEU A 116 -6.80 -1.75 2.25
CA LEU A 116 -6.64 -2.71 1.18
C LEU A 116 -7.99 -3.33 0.86
N CYS A 117 -8.28 -3.52 -0.42
CA CYS A 117 -9.44 -4.32 -0.82
C CYS A 117 -9.13 -5.08 -2.10
N LEU A 118 -9.84 -6.18 -2.31
CA LEU A 118 -9.68 -6.94 -3.54
C LEU A 118 -10.24 -6.15 -4.71
N LEU A 119 -9.55 -6.23 -5.85
CA LEU A 119 -9.95 -5.51 -7.04
C LEU A 119 -11.03 -6.21 -7.82
N TYR A 120 -11.04 -7.53 -7.79
CA TYR A 120 -11.91 -8.32 -8.64
C TYR A 120 -13.10 -8.88 -7.85
N THR A 121 -13.95 -9.58 -8.55
CA THR A 121 -15.15 -10.25 -8.06
C THR A 121 -16.21 -9.26 -7.65
N SER A 122 -17.29 -9.73 -7.07
CA SER A 122 -18.37 -8.85 -6.67
C SER A 122 -17.85 -7.89 -5.62
N PRO A 123 -17.77 -6.60 -5.92
CA PRO A 123 -17.34 -5.64 -4.93
C PRO A 123 -18.34 -5.63 -3.78
N SER A 124 -17.84 -5.92 -2.61
CA SER A 124 -18.63 -5.92 -1.40
C SER A 124 -17.89 -5.08 -0.37
N PRO A 125 -18.59 -4.23 0.36
CA PRO A 125 -17.94 -3.48 1.43
C PRO A 125 -17.23 -4.38 2.41
N ARG A 126 -17.62 -5.66 2.45
CA ARG A 126 -17.02 -6.61 3.37
C ARG A 126 -15.63 -7.07 2.96
N ASP A 127 -15.21 -6.76 1.74
CA ASP A 127 -13.86 -7.11 1.27
C ASP A 127 -12.81 -6.09 1.63
N TRP A 128 -13.20 -4.98 2.26
CA TRP A 128 -12.28 -3.93 2.63
C TRP A 128 -11.52 -4.29 3.91
N MET A 129 -10.21 -4.00 3.88
CA MET A 129 -9.33 -4.16 5.03
C MET A 129 -8.85 -2.77 5.43
N VAL A 130 -8.93 -2.46 6.71
CA VAL A 130 -8.59 -1.14 7.25
C VAL A 130 -7.46 -1.30 8.26
N SER A 131 -6.48 -0.39 8.19
CA SER A 131 -5.40 -0.37 9.16
C SER A 131 -5.07 1.05 9.62
#